data_50334ac57b66de540f1a292454d34b72
#
_entry.id   50334ac57b66de540f1a292454d34b72
#
_cell.length_a   1.000
_cell.length_b   1.000
_cell.length_c   1.000
_cell.angle_alpha   90.00
_cell.angle_beta   90.00
_cell.angle_gamma   90.00
#
_symmetry.space_group_name_H-M   'P 1'
#
loop_
_entity.id
_entity.type
_entity.pdbx_description
1 polymer ?
#
loop_
_entity_poly.entity_id
_entity_poly.type
_entity_poly.pdbx_seq_one_letter_code
_entity_poly.pdbx_strand_id
1 'polypeptide(L)'
;MAGSRTLTRLEKKFLVLRQRQEAMQARYKAQLKETQRAIVDKRNELIVQTIRRMDFPTDKPVILIGALLEAKQRLEGPEKAALIDRYIALYNEFAAAYPNLVAFAEEAEEPAEEEPEEKEEMLDGNEPQS
;
A
#
# COMPACT_ATOMS: atom_id res chain seq x y z
N MET A 1 18.58 25.07 46.66
CA MET A 1 17.20 24.78 46.56
C MET A 1 16.96 23.46 45.95
N ALA A 2 16.59 22.53 46.77
CA ALA A 2 16.37 21.18 46.30
C ALA A 2 15.18 21.10 45.32
N GLY A 3 14.12 21.87 45.58
CA GLY A 3 12.99 21.83 44.70
C GLY A 3 13.29 22.32 43.29
N SER A 4 14.17 23.32 43.25
CA SER A 4 14.56 23.86 41.95
C SER A 4 15.34 22.85 41.13
N ARG A 5 16.22 22.11 41.77
CA ARG A 5 16.99 21.09 41.05
C ARG A 5 16.09 19.97 40.57
N THR A 6 15.13 19.58 41.37
CA THR A 6 14.23 18.53 41.00
C THR A 6 13.40 18.95 39.79
N LEU A 7 12.94 20.17 39.77
CA LEU A 7 12.16 20.67 38.65
C LEU A 7 13.01 20.67 37.37
N THR A 8 14.26 21.14 37.47
CA THR A 8 15.12 21.18 36.31
C THR A 8 15.37 19.78 35.77
N ARG A 9 15.57 18.81 36.68
CA ARG A 9 15.80 17.46 36.27
C ARG A 9 14.59 16.89 35.55
N LEU A 10 13.40 17.18 36.06
CA LEU A 10 12.20 16.70 35.42
C LEU A 10 12.00 17.34 34.06
N GLU A 11 12.30 18.61 33.96
CA GLU A 11 12.18 19.28 32.68
C GLU A 11 13.13 18.70 31.66
N LYS A 12 14.35 18.40 32.06
CA LYS A 12 15.30 17.78 31.15
C LYS A 12 14.84 16.40 30.74
N LYS A 13 14.30 15.65 31.69
CA LYS A 13 13.79 14.33 31.37
C LYS A 13 12.64 14.41 30.38
N PHE A 14 11.77 15.38 30.59
CA PHE A 14 10.66 15.56 29.69
C PHE A 14 11.16 15.85 28.26
N LEU A 15 12.13 16.71 28.14
CA LEU A 15 12.65 17.04 26.82
C LEU A 15 13.29 15.85 26.15
N VAL A 16 14.03 15.05 26.90
CA VAL A 16 14.66 13.87 26.33
C VAL A 16 13.61 12.88 25.85
N LEU A 17 12.57 12.68 26.65
CA LEU A 17 11.50 11.76 26.26
C LEU A 17 10.78 12.25 25.02
N ARG A 18 10.55 13.55 24.95
CA ARG A 18 9.87 14.12 23.81
C ARG A 18 10.71 13.97 22.54
N GLN A 19 11.99 14.19 22.66
CA GLN A 19 12.88 14.03 21.51
C GLN A 19 12.91 12.59 21.03
N ARG A 20 12.91 11.64 21.95
CA ARG A 20 12.85 10.25 21.58
C ARG A 20 11.58 9.91 20.86
N GLN A 21 10.46 10.43 21.37
CA GLN A 21 9.19 10.18 20.74
C GLN A 21 9.15 10.73 19.32
N GLU A 22 9.66 11.94 19.16
CA GLU A 22 9.68 12.54 17.84
C GLU A 22 10.58 11.75 16.88
N ALA A 23 11.71 11.27 17.38
CA ALA A 23 12.60 10.47 16.55
C ALA A 23 11.95 9.16 16.14
N MET A 24 11.22 8.53 17.06
CA MET A 24 10.54 7.30 16.76
C MET A 24 9.43 7.51 15.74
N GLN A 25 8.70 8.60 15.88
CA GLN A 25 7.65 8.88 14.93
C GLN A 25 8.21 9.15 13.54
N ALA A 26 9.33 9.85 13.48
CA ALA A 26 9.96 10.11 12.19
C ALA A 26 10.43 8.82 11.55
N ARG A 27 11.00 7.92 12.34
CA ARG A 27 11.45 6.64 11.82
C ARG A 27 10.28 5.80 11.35
N TYR A 28 9.20 5.81 12.11
CA TYR A 28 8.00 5.08 11.74
C TYR A 28 7.46 5.57 10.41
N LYS A 29 7.39 6.89 10.28
CA LYS A 29 6.89 7.48 9.05
C LYS A 29 7.76 7.09 7.86
N ALA A 30 9.07 7.08 8.06
CA ALA A 30 9.98 6.70 6.99
C ALA A 30 9.79 5.24 6.61
N GLN A 31 9.57 4.38 7.59
CA GLN A 31 9.34 2.97 7.31
C GLN A 31 8.04 2.75 6.55
N LEU A 32 7.00 3.49 6.92
CA LEU A 32 5.73 3.37 6.20
C LEU A 32 5.90 3.77 4.75
N LYS A 33 6.61 4.86 4.53
CA LYS A 33 6.83 5.32 3.17
C LYS A 33 7.62 4.32 2.36
N GLU A 34 8.64 3.75 2.97
CA GLU A 34 9.47 2.77 2.30
C GLU A 34 8.68 1.52 1.98
N THR A 35 7.85 1.07 2.92
CA THR A 35 7.03 -0.11 2.70
C THR A 35 6.01 0.13 1.59
N GLN A 36 5.40 1.30 1.56
CA GLN A 36 4.47 1.62 0.51
C GLN A 36 5.14 1.62 -0.86
N ARG A 37 6.36 2.14 -0.91
CA ARG A 37 7.08 2.13 -2.17
C ARG A 37 7.39 0.70 -2.61
N ALA A 38 7.77 -0.15 -1.65
CA ALA A 38 8.06 -1.54 -1.97
C ALA A 38 6.82 -2.26 -2.48
N ILE A 39 5.67 -1.95 -1.89
CA ILE A 39 4.42 -2.54 -2.36
C ILE A 39 4.13 -2.13 -3.80
N VAL A 40 4.30 -0.85 -4.10
CA VAL A 40 4.05 -0.37 -5.45
C VAL A 40 5.02 -1.01 -6.44
N ASP A 41 6.29 -1.08 -6.06
CA ASP A 41 7.29 -1.68 -6.95
C ASP A 41 6.97 -3.14 -7.21
N LYS A 42 6.59 -3.87 -6.17
CA LYS A 42 6.28 -5.28 -6.35
C LYS A 42 5.03 -5.46 -7.19
N ARG A 43 4.03 -4.62 -6.96
CA ARG A 43 2.81 -4.68 -7.76
C ARG A 43 3.11 -4.42 -9.23
N ASN A 44 3.94 -3.42 -9.50
CA ASN A 44 4.28 -3.12 -10.89
C ASN A 44 5.04 -4.27 -11.54
N GLU A 45 5.93 -4.88 -10.80
CA GLU A 45 6.66 -6.02 -11.31
C GLU A 45 5.72 -7.16 -11.67
N LEU A 46 4.76 -7.43 -10.79
CA LEU A 46 3.80 -8.50 -11.05
C LEU A 46 2.91 -8.17 -12.24
N ILE A 47 2.56 -6.89 -12.39
CA ILE A 47 1.76 -6.48 -13.55
C ILE A 47 2.52 -6.75 -14.84
N VAL A 48 3.80 -6.40 -14.88
CA VAL A 48 4.60 -6.63 -16.07
C VAL A 48 4.70 -8.12 -16.38
N GLN A 49 4.93 -8.93 -15.35
CA GLN A 49 5.01 -10.37 -15.55
C GLN A 49 3.70 -10.94 -16.06
N THR A 50 2.59 -10.42 -15.56
CA THR A 50 1.28 -10.88 -15.99
C THR A 50 1.04 -10.54 -17.45
N ILE A 51 1.41 -9.32 -17.85
CA ILE A 51 1.25 -8.92 -19.24
C ILE A 51 2.03 -9.84 -20.17
N ARG A 52 3.22 -10.24 -19.75
CA ARG A 52 4.00 -11.18 -20.55
C ARG A 52 3.32 -12.53 -20.65
N ARG A 53 2.68 -12.97 -19.57
CA ARG A 53 2.02 -14.28 -19.59
C ARG A 53 0.81 -14.29 -20.50
N MET A 54 0.14 -13.16 -20.66
CA MET A 54 -1.02 -13.13 -21.53
C MET A 54 -0.65 -12.87 -22.98
N ASP A 55 0.64 -12.84 -23.28
CA ASP A 55 1.10 -12.69 -24.67
C ASP A 55 0.65 -11.38 -25.31
N PHE A 56 0.42 -10.39 -24.51
CA PHE A 56 0.12 -9.09 -25.08
C PHE A 56 1.38 -8.51 -25.71
N PRO A 57 1.29 -7.83 -26.84
CA PRO A 57 2.48 -7.32 -27.51
C PRO A 57 3.15 -6.23 -26.69
N THR A 58 4.23 -6.57 -26.04
CA THR A 58 4.97 -5.60 -25.24
C THR A 58 6.17 -5.05 -25.99
N ASP A 59 6.50 -5.62 -27.15
CA ASP A 59 7.57 -5.09 -27.96
C ASP A 59 7.16 -3.80 -28.63
N LYS A 60 5.88 -3.47 -28.62
CA LYS A 60 5.39 -2.22 -29.16
C LYS A 60 4.61 -1.49 -28.07
N PRO A 61 5.30 -0.70 -27.27
CA PRO A 61 4.65 -0.05 -26.15
C PRO A 61 3.48 0.86 -26.55
N VAL A 62 3.50 1.34 -27.79
CA VAL A 62 2.43 2.19 -28.26
C VAL A 62 1.09 1.48 -28.20
N ILE A 63 1.07 0.20 -28.57
CA ILE A 63 -0.16 -0.57 -28.56
C ILE A 63 -0.64 -0.79 -27.13
N LEU A 64 0.29 -1.14 -26.25
CA LEU A 64 -0.08 -1.37 -24.86
C LEU A 64 -0.63 -0.09 -24.22
N ILE A 65 0.07 1.00 -24.42
CA ILE A 65 -0.37 2.26 -23.81
C ILE A 65 -1.69 2.72 -24.41
N GLY A 66 -1.87 2.52 -25.72
CA GLY A 66 -3.13 2.88 -26.34
C GLY A 66 -4.29 2.08 -25.78
N ALA A 67 -4.09 0.78 -25.54
CA ALA A 67 -5.13 -0.04 -24.97
C ALA A 67 -5.47 0.42 -23.54
N LEU A 68 -4.46 0.78 -22.77
CA LEU A 68 -4.71 1.27 -21.42
C LEU A 68 -5.42 2.61 -21.42
N LEU A 69 -5.07 3.48 -22.35
CA LEU A 69 -5.75 4.76 -22.47
C LEU A 69 -7.21 4.57 -22.86
N GLU A 70 -7.48 3.64 -23.75
CA GLU A 70 -8.85 3.38 -24.13
C GLU A 70 -9.65 2.87 -22.94
N ALA A 71 -9.08 1.94 -22.19
CA ALA A 71 -9.75 1.42 -21.01
C ALA A 71 -10.01 2.52 -19.99
N LYS A 72 -9.02 3.40 -19.83
CA LYS A 72 -9.18 4.50 -18.89
C LYS A 72 -10.34 5.41 -19.30
N GLN A 73 -10.42 5.74 -20.58
CA GLN A 73 -11.51 6.57 -21.04
C GLN A 73 -12.86 5.93 -20.83
N ARG A 74 -12.95 4.64 -21.09
CA ARG A 74 -14.23 3.96 -20.89
C ARG A 74 -14.60 3.87 -19.43
N LEU A 75 -13.60 3.76 -18.54
CA LEU A 75 -13.86 3.71 -17.12
C LEU A 75 -14.30 5.05 -16.56
N GLU A 76 -14.12 6.13 -17.31
CA GLU A 76 -14.59 7.43 -16.89
C GLU A 76 -15.99 7.72 -17.40
N GLY A 77 -16.58 6.81 -18.15
CA GLY A 77 -17.90 7.01 -18.72
C GLY A 77 -19.00 6.44 -17.86
N PRO A 78 -20.21 6.45 -18.40
CA PRO A 78 -21.37 5.99 -17.62
C PRO A 78 -21.42 4.51 -17.38
N GLU A 79 -20.63 3.72 -18.08
CA GLU A 79 -20.63 2.28 -17.91
C GLU A 79 -19.55 1.79 -16.98
N LYS A 80 -19.03 2.68 -16.14
CA LYS A 80 -17.89 2.34 -15.30
C LYS A 80 -18.13 1.08 -14.46
N ALA A 81 -19.29 1.01 -13.81
CA ALA A 81 -19.55 -0.12 -12.92
C ALA A 81 -19.59 -1.43 -13.67
N ALA A 82 -20.23 -1.44 -14.82
CA ALA A 82 -20.32 -2.66 -15.63
C ALA A 82 -18.94 -3.06 -16.15
N LEU A 83 -18.13 -2.07 -16.51
CA LEU A 83 -16.79 -2.37 -17.00
C LEU A 83 -15.89 -2.92 -15.91
N ILE A 84 -16.01 -2.41 -14.70
CA ILE A 84 -15.23 -2.91 -13.60
C ILE A 84 -15.57 -4.37 -13.35
N ASP A 85 -16.86 -4.70 -13.33
CA ASP A 85 -17.28 -6.08 -13.14
C ASP A 85 -16.74 -6.97 -14.25
N ARG A 86 -16.79 -6.49 -15.47
CA ARG A 86 -16.29 -7.27 -16.60
C ARG A 86 -14.79 -7.49 -16.50
N TYR A 87 -14.06 -6.46 -16.14
CA TYR A 87 -12.61 -6.60 -16.03
C TYR A 87 -12.22 -7.57 -14.93
N ILE A 88 -12.93 -7.51 -13.81
CA ILE A 88 -12.68 -8.45 -12.72
C ILE A 88 -12.98 -9.88 -13.17
N ALA A 89 -14.06 -10.07 -13.89
CA ALA A 89 -14.39 -11.40 -14.38
C ALA A 89 -13.32 -11.92 -15.34
N LEU A 90 -12.83 -11.06 -16.23
CA LEU A 90 -11.78 -11.45 -17.15
C LEU A 90 -10.50 -11.81 -16.41
N TYR A 91 -10.19 -11.04 -15.39
CA TYR A 91 -9.00 -11.37 -14.60
C TYR A 91 -9.16 -12.71 -13.90
N ASN A 92 -10.32 -12.97 -13.33
CA ASN A 92 -10.54 -14.23 -12.63
C ASN A 92 -10.44 -15.42 -13.56
N GLU A 93 -10.95 -15.28 -14.78
CA GLU A 93 -10.81 -16.32 -15.78
C GLU A 93 -9.37 -16.59 -16.11
N PHE A 94 -8.61 -15.53 -16.31
CA PHE A 94 -7.19 -15.67 -16.63
C PHE A 94 -6.44 -16.28 -15.47
N ALA A 95 -6.72 -15.83 -14.25
CA ALA A 95 -6.01 -16.32 -13.08
C ALA A 95 -6.30 -17.79 -12.82
N ALA A 96 -7.49 -18.26 -13.17
CA ALA A 96 -7.80 -19.66 -13.00
C ALA A 96 -6.92 -20.53 -13.87
N ALA A 97 -6.55 -20.03 -15.03
CA ALA A 97 -5.67 -20.78 -15.93
C ALA A 97 -4.20 -20.66 -15.52
N TYR A 98 -3.88 -19.67 -14.71
CA TYR A 98 -2.48 -19.44 -14.29
C TYR A 98 -2.44 -19.24 -12.79
N PRO A 99 -2.48 -20.32 -12.02
CA PRO A 99 -2.54 -20.19 -10.57
C PRO A 99 -1.38 -19.41 -9.95
N ASN A 100 -0.26 -19.32 -10.66
CA ASN A 100 0.88 -18.58 -10.14
C ASN A 100 0.61 -17.09 -10.04
N LEU A 101 -0.47 -16.62 -10.64
CA LEU A 101 -0.78 -15.20 -10.65
C LEU A 101 -1.87 -14.85 -9.66
N VAL A 102 -2.14 -15.70 -8.69
CA VAL A 102 -3.19 -15.40 -7.73
C VAL A 102 -2.82 -14.26 -6.80
N ALA A 103 -1.62 -13.72 -6.94
CA ALA A 103 -1.23 -12.61 -6.07
C ALA A 103 -2.19 -11.44 -6.14
N PHE A 104 -2.94 -11.30 -7.23
CA PHE A 104 -3.91 -10.22 -7.34
C PHE A 104 -5.33 -10.64 -6.99
N ALA A 105 -5.53 -11.89 -6.66
CA ALA A 105 -6.90 -12.37 -6.44
C ALA A 105 -7.51 -11.73 -5.20
N GLU A 106 -6.72 -11.52 -4.17
CA GLU A 106 -7.24 -10.93 -2.96
C GLU A 106 -7.73 -9.51 -3.22
N GLU A 107 -6.99 -8.79 -4.03
CA GLU A 107 -7.38 -7.43 -4.32
C GLU A 107 -8.73 -7.39 -5.02
N ALA A 108 -9.02 -8.38 -5.85
CA ALA A 108 -10.28 -8.40 -6.58
C ALA A 108 -11.45 -8.75 -5.69
N GLU A 109 -11.19 -9.41 -4.56
CA GLU A 109 -12.29 -9.85 -3.75
C GLU A 109 -12.52 -9.09 -2.50
N GLU A 110 -11.52 -8.43 -1.96
CA GLU A 110 -11.70 -7.91 -0.65
C GLU A 110 -11.82 -6.44 -0.65
N PRO A 111 -12.51 -5.92 0.31
CA PRO A 111 -12.62 -4.49 0.45
C PRO A 111 -11.30 -3.95 0.90
N ALA A 112 -11.11 -2.70 0.67
CA ALA A 112 -9.82 -2.14 0.85
C ALA A 112 -9.60 -1.47 2.15
N GLU A 113 -10.51 -1.55 3.08
CA GLU A 113 -10.36 -0.66 4.16
C GLU A 113 -10.01 -1.29 5.43
N GLU A 114 -9.82 -2.56 5.52
CA GLU A 114 -9.64 -3.02 6.84
C GLU A 114 -8.26 -2.91 7.33
N GLU A 115 -7.31 -2.61 6.53
CA GLU A 115 -6.00 -2.59 7.05
C GLU A 115 -5.73 -1.51 8.04
N PRO A 116 -6.42 -0.43 8.09
CA PRO A 116 -6.01 0.61 9.03
C PRO A 116 -6.06 0.23 10.46
N GLU A 117 -6.97 -0.60 10.85
CA GLU A 117 -7.06 -0.76 12.25
C GLU A 117 -5.98 -1.60 12.78
N GLU A 118 -5.47 -2.53 12.06
CA GLU A 118 -4.44 -3.22 12.71
C GLU A 118 -3.24 -2.37 12.90
N LYS A 119 -3.12 -1.30 12.19
CA LYS A 119 -2.03 -0.50 12.48
C LYS A 119 -2.09 0.10 13.79
N GLU A 120 -3.17 0.60 14.18
CA GLU A 120 -3.10 1.25 15.40
C GLU A 120 -3.05 0.33 16.51
N GLU A 121 -3.61 -0.84 16.37
CA GLU A 121 -3.46 -1.62 17.52
C GLU A 121 -2.07 -2.01 17.72
N MET A 122 -1.27 -2.15 16.69
CA MET A 122 0.01 -2.51 17.01
C MET A 122 0.73 -1.42 17.65
N LEU A 123 0.46 -0.20 17.36
CA LEU A 123 1.20 0.75 18.01
C LEU A 123 0.81 0.92 19.41
N ASP A 124 -0.38 0.78 19.75
CA ASP A 124 -0.60 0.95 21.09
C ASP A 124 -0.11 -0.18 21.83
N GLY A 125 -0.09 -1.25 21.24
CA GLY A 125 0.43 -2.27 22.00
C GLY A 125 1.73 -1.96 22.48
N ASN A 126 2.36 -1.33 21.99
CA ASN A 126 3.45 -1.17 22.48
C ASN A 126 3.66 -0.33 23.29
N GLU A 127 3.32 0.19 23.26
CA GLU A 127 3.65 0.97 24.00
C GLU A 127 3.46 0.85 25.06
N PRO A 128 3.17 0.68 25.12
CA PRO A 128 3.03 1.09 26.12
C PRO A 128 3.65 0.61 27.10
N GLN A 129 3.67 0.19 27.30
CA GLN A 129 4.07 -0.11 28.32
C GLN A 129 5.14 0.07 28.59
N SER A 130 5.29 0.30 28.22
CA SER A 130 6.25 0.52 28.66
C SER A 130 6.73 0.87 29.28
#